data_cefda3c7ff8b7799394726dd1705c953
#
_entry.id   cefda3c7ff8b7799394726dd1705c953
#
_cell.length_a   1.000
_cell.length_b   1.000
_cell.length_c   1.000
_cell.angle_alpha   90.00
_cell.angle_beta   90.00
_cell.angle_gamma   90.00
#
_symmetry.space_group_name_H-M   'P 1'
#
loop_
_entity.id
_entity.type
_entity.pdbx_description
1 polymer ?
#
loop_
_entity_poly.entity_id
_entity_poly.type
_entity_poly.pdbx_seq_one_letter_code
_entity_poly.pdbx_strand_id
1 'polypeptide(L)'
;RLDAAAVEVADLFSKYRLSEALMLVYKLFWDEFSSWLLEIVKPAYGQPVNGFIYSMVLSSFERLLELLHPFMPFITEELWQQLREREPGESLMVTQLFEPVGANEQFLAEFEVAKEIISNVRSIRLQKNIALKEELELQVVGTHPVEKLNPVIIKMCNLSSVTVVESKSEGASSFMIGTTEFAVPLGNMIDVEAEIARMEAELKHKEGFLQGVMKKLSNEKFVNNAPAAVLELERKKQADAESIINSLKESIAALKKS
;
A
#
# COMPACT_ATOMS: atom_id res chain seq x y z
N ARG A 1 5.54 -11.94 -12.36
CA ARG A 1 6.60 -11.17 -11.65
C ARG A 1 7.82 -12.00 -11.32
N LEU A 2 7.70 -13.21 -10.80
CA LEU A 2 8.84 -14.11 -10.56
C LEU A 2 9.68 -14.30 -11.83
N ASP A 3 9.04 -14.60 -12.96
CA ASP A 3 9.71 -14.80 -14.22
C ASP A 3 10.44 -13.53 -14.72
N ALA A 4 9.80 -12.36 -14.61
CA ALA A 4 10.43 -11.09 -14.94
C ALA A 4 11.64 -10.80 -14.04
N ALA A 5 11.51 -11.06 -12.75
CA ALA A 5 12.61 -10.88 -11.80
C ALA A 5 13.77 -11.84 -12.06
N ALA A 6 13.51 -13.10 -12.46
CA ALA A 6 14.57 -14.03 -12.81
C ALA A 6 15.41 -13.55 -13.99
N VAL A 7 14.76 -13.03 -15.03
CA VAL A 7 15.44 -12.41 -16.19
C VAL A 7 16.29 -11.22 -15.77
N GLU A 8 15.73 -10.32 -14.98
CA GLU A 8 16.43 -9.12 -14.50
C GLU A 8 17.59 -9.46 -13.56
N VAL A 9 17.41 -10.43 -12.66
CA VAL A 9 18.49 -10.94 -11.79
C VAL A 9 19.63 -11.48 -12.63
N ALA A 10 19.36 -12.30 -13.65
CA ALA A 10 20.39 -12.85 -14.54
C ALA A 10 21.16 -11.74 -15.27
N ASP A 11 20.46 -10.72 -15.77
CA ASP A 11 21.09 -9.54 -16.39
C ASP A 11 21.97 -8.77 -15.41
N LEU A 12 21.48 -8.52 -14.19
CA LEU A 12 22.25 -7.84 -13.15
C LEU A 12 23.52 -8.64 -12.73
N PHE A 13 23.40 -9.97 -12.64
CA PHE A 13 24.56 -10.83 -12.39
C PHE A 13 25.59 -10.74 -13.51
N SER A 14 25.17 -10.76 -14.78
CA SER A 14 26.07 -10.62 -15.91
C SER A 14 26.85 -9.30 -15.92
N LYS A 15 26.28 -8.27 -15.30
CA LYS A 15 26.87 -6.92 -15.13
C LYS A 15 27.58 -6.73 -13.79
N TYR A 16 27.72 -7.77 -12.97
CA TYR A 16 28.29 -7.73 -11.62
C TYR A 16 27.58 -6.76 -10.65
N ARG A 17 26.30 -6.46 -10.89
CA ARG A 17 25.48 -5.55 -10.06
C ARG A 17 24.76 -6.33 -8.94
N LEU A 18 25.54 -7.01 -8.09
CA LEU A 18 25.03 -7.96 -7.11
C LEU A 18 24.11 -7.33 -6.04
N SER A 19 24.43 -6.12 -5.60
CA SER A 19 23.60 -5.42 -4.60
C SER A 19 22.21 -5.09 -5.14
N GLU A 20 22.10 -4.77 -6.42
CA GLU A 20 20.81 -4.47 -7.06
C GLU A 20 20.03 -5.76 -7.30
N ALA A 21 20.69 -6.84 -7.69
CA ALA A 21 20.07 -8.15 -7.81
C ALA A 21 19.49 -8.61 -6.45
N LEU A 22 20.27 -8.49 -5.36
CA LEU A 22 19.78 -8.80 -4.01
C LEU A 22 18.57 -7.92 -3.61
N MET A 23 18.61 -6.63 -3.90
CA MET A 23 17.52 -5.71 -3.58
C MET A 23 16.25 -6.05 -4.37
N LEU A 24 16.38 -6.48 -5.62
CA LEU A 24 15.26 -6.95 -6.45
C LEU A 24 14.61 -8.19 -5.83
N VAL A 25 15.41 -9.19 -5.47
CA VAL A 25 14.91 -10.42 -4.81
C VAL A 25 14.28 -10.09 -3.46
N TYR A 26 14.88 -9.19 -2.67
CA TYR A 26 14.32 -8.73 -1.40
C TYR A 26 12.93 -8.12 -1.56
N LYS A 27 12.77 -7.20 -2.52
CA LYS A 27 11.47 -6.58 -2.81
C LYS A 27 10.44 -7.59 -3.29
N LEU A 28 10.84 -8.50 -4.16
CA LEU A 28 9.97 -9.56 -4.65
C LEU A 28 9.47 -10.45 -3.50
N PHE A 29 10.36 -10.80 -2.58
CA PHE A 29 10.04 -11.63 -1.42
C PHE A 29 9.13 -10.89 -0.43
N TRP A 30 9.51 -9.65 -0.07
CA TRP A 30 8.83 -8.90 0.99
C TRP A 30 7.55 -8.23 0.50
N ASP A 31 7.66 -7.45 -0.60
CA ASP A 31 6.56 -6.63 -1.06
C ASP A 31 5.51 -7.44 -1.84
N GLU A 32 5.96 -8.37 -2.73
CA GLU A 32 5.03 -9.08 -3.60
C GLU A 32 4.56 -10.41 -3.00
N PHE A 33 5.48 -11.27 -2.58
CA PHE A 33 5.13 -12.59 -2.05
C PHE A 33 4.48 -12.48 -0.67
N SER A 34 5.16 -11.88 0.30
CA SER A 34 4.68 -11.85 1.69
C SER A 34 3.51 -10.88 1.86
N SER A 35 3.61 -9.65 1.34
CA SER A 35 2.60 -8.61 1.59
C SER A 35 1.35 -8.75 0.73
N TRP A 36 1.46 -9.37 -0.46
CA TRP A 36 0.32 -9.53 -1.35
C TRP A 36 -0.10 -10.98 -1.53
N LEU A 37 0.76 -11.85 -2.08
CA LEU A 37 0.32 -13.21 -2.44
C LEU A 37 -0.19 -13.97 -1.22
N LEU A 38 0.58 -14.02 -0.13
CA LEU A 38 0.19 -14.77 1.06
C LEU A 38 -1.11 -14.23 1.68
N GLU A 39 -1.29 -12.92 1.74
CA GLU A 39 -2.52 -12.31 2.29
C GLU A 39 -3.74 -12.54 1.38
N ILE A 40 -3.56 -12.50 0.05
CA ILE A 40 -4.63 -12.79 -0.90
C ILE A 40 -5.11 -14.24 -0.79
N VAL A 41 -4.18 -15.19 -0.70
CA VAL A 41 -4.53 -16.63 -0.70
C VAL A 41 -4.83 -17.19 0.68
N LYS A 42 -4.53 -16.46 1.74
CA LYS A 42 -4.78 -16.86 3.13
C LYS A 42 -6.25 -17.25 3.33
N PRO A 43 -6.56 -18.45 3.84
CA PRO A 43 -7.94 -18.86 4.10
C PRO A 43 -8.55 -18.08 5.26
N ALA A 44 -9.87 -18.12 5.40
CA ALA A 44 -10.53 -17.65 6.61
C ALA A 44 -10.02 -18.41 7.83
N TYR A 45 -10.05 -17.77 9.00
CA TYR A 45 -9.54 -18.38 10.24
C TYR A 45 -10.20 -19.73 10.51
N GLY A 46 -9.39 -20.73 10.79
CA GLY A 46 -9.85 -22.10 11.04
C GLY A 46 -10.24 -22.92 9.81
N GLN A 47 -10.14 -22.35 8.61
CA GLN A 47 -10.40 -23.06 7.36
C GLN A 47 -9.11 -23.64 6.77
N PRO A 48 -9.18 -24.83 6.14
CA PRO A 48 -8.01 -25.43 5.49
C PRO A 48 -7.64 -24.65 4.23
N VAL A 49 -6.36 -24.68 3.87
CA VAL A 49 -5.87 -24.16 2.59
C VAL A 49 -6.25 -25.12 1.47
N ASN A 50 -6.71 -24.59 0.34
CA ASN A 50 -6.94 -25.39 -0.86
C ASN A 50 -5.61 -26.00 -1.36
N GLY A 51 -5.58 -27.30 -1.67
CA GLY A 51 -4.36 -28.01 -2.06
C GLY A 51 -3.68 -27.44 -3.31
N PHE A 52 -4.44 -26.96 -4.30
CA PHE A 52 -3.89 -26.32 -5.48
C PHE A 52 -3.19 -24.98 -5.13
N ILE A 53 -3.86 -24.16 -4.30
CA ILE A 53 -3.27 -22.89 -3.81
C ILE A 53 -2.01 -23.17 -2.99
N TYR A 54 -2.05 -24.15 -2.11
CA TYR A 54 -0.89 -24.56 -1.31
C TYR A 54 0.30 -24.94 -2.21
N SER A 55 0.08 -25.80 -3.20
CA SER A 55 1.13 -26.20 -4.15
C SER A 55 1.68 -25.03 -4.95
N MET A 56 0.83 -24.09 -5.37
CA MET A 56 1.24 -22.87 -6.08
C MET A 56 2.12 -21.99 -5.19
N VAL A 57 1.75 -21.79 -3.92
CA VAL A 57 2.53 -21.01 -2.96
C VAL A 57 3.88 -21.66 -2.69
N LEU A 58 3.91 -22.97 -2.46
CA LEU A 58 5.17 -23.72 -2.28
C LEU A 58 6.09 -23.57 -3.50
N SER A 59 5.56 -23.78 -4.69
CA SER A 59 6.34 -23.63 -5.94
C SER A 59 6.88 -22.22 -6.13
N SER A 60 6.08 -21.22 -5.78
CA SER A 60 6.52 -19.81 -5.82
C SER A 60 7.62 -19.53 -4.79
N PHE A 61 7.51 -20.13 -3.61
CA PHE A 61 8.51 -19.99 -2.56
C PHE A 61 9.83 -20.69 -2.92
N GLU A 62 9.78 -21.89 -3.50
CA GLU A 62 10.97 -22.60 -4.00
C GLU A 62 11.73 -21.72 -5.01
N ARG A 63 11.03 -21.13 -5.99
CA ARG A 63 11.64 -20.22 -6.96
C ARG A 63 12.27 -18.97 -6.33
N LEU A 64 11.66 -18.45 -5.26
CA LEU A 64 12.27 -17.37 -4.49
C LEU A 64 13.54 -17.80 -3.77
N LEU A 65 13.56 -19.02 -3.21
CA LEU A 65 14.77 -19.58 -2.60
C LEU A 65 15.88 -19.77 -3.63
N GLU A 66 15.57 -20.22 -4.84
CA GLU A 66 16.52 -20.32 -5.95
C GLU A 66 17.18 -18.98 -6.28
N LEU A 67 16.37 -17.90 -6.40
CA LEU A 67 16.89 -16.56 -6.66
C LEU A 67 17.71 -15.98 -5.50
N LEU A 68 17.38 -16.36 -4.26
CA LEU A 68 18.05 -15.88 -3.05
C LEU A 68 19.31 -16.68 -2.72
N HIS A 69 19.40 -17.93 -3.19
CA HIS A 69 20.46 -18.88 -2.83
C HIS A 69 21.89 -18.36 -3.03
N PRO A 70 22.24 -17.65 -4.12
CA PRO A 70 23.57 -17.09 -4.30
C PRO A 70 24.02 -16.12 -3.20
N PHE A 71 23.06 -15.53 -2.48
CA PHE A 71 23.31 -14.53 -1.42
C PHE A 71 23.26 -15.16 -0.01
N MET A 72 22.42 -16.17 0.18
CA MET A 72 22.15 -16.77 1.48
C MET A 72 22.10 -18.31 1.40
N PRO A 73 23.21 -19.00 1.00
CA PRO A 73 23.18 -20.39 0.61
C PRO A 73 22.74 -21.34 1.73
N PHE A 74 23.11 -21.10 2.97
CA PHE A 74 22.81 -22.03 4.07
C PHE A 74 21.32 -22.05 4.44
N ILE A 75 20.72 -20.88 4.66
CA ILE A 75 19.32 -20.83 5.07
C ILE A 75 18.37 -21.22 3.94
N THR A 76 18.70 -20.87 2.69
CA THR A 76 17.87 -21.25 1.54
C THR A 76 17.94 -22.76 1.28
N GLU A 77 19.10 -23.39 1.42
CA GLU A 77 19.24 -24.84 1.35
C GLU A 77 18.41 -25.53 2.44
N GLU A 78 18.56 -25.12 3.69
CA GLU A 78 17.81 -25.69 4.81
C GLU A 78 16.31 -25.62 4.60
N LEU A 79 15.79 -24.45 4.20
CA LEU A 79 14.37 -24.26 3.93
C LEU A 79 13.91 -25.11 2.75
N TRP A 80 14.69 -25.15 1.66
CA TRP A 80 14.35 -25.91 0.47
C TRP A 80 14.26 -27.41 0.73
N GLN A 81 15.15 -27.96 1.56
CA GLN A 81 15.12 -29.37 1.99
C GLN A 81 13.87 -29.68 2.83
N GLN A 82 13.40 -28.74 3.64
CA GLN A 82 12.22 -28.93 4.49
C GLN A 82 10.88 -28.79 3.76
N LEU A 83 10.86 -28.16 2.58
CA LEU A 83 9.60 -27.93 1.84
C LEU A 83 9.01 -29.20 1.23
N ARG A 84 9.84 -30.16 0.87
CA ARG A 84 9.46 -31.45 0.25
C ARG A 84 10.43 -32.53 0.64
N GLU A 85 10.00 -33.77 0.51
CA GLU A 85 10.91 -34.91 0.50
C GLU A 85 11.84 -34.83 -0.72
N ARG A 86 13.14 -35.04 -0.51
CA ARG A 86 14.18 -34.95 -1.52
C ARG A 86 14.93 -36.27 -1.61
N GLU A 87 15.42 -36.59 -2.78
CA GLU A 87 16.30 -37.74 -2.95
C GLU A 87 17.69 -37.50 -2.32
N PRO A 88 18.38 -38.52 -1.86
CA PRO A 88 19.73 -38.37 -1.31
C PRO A 88 20.69 -37.72 -2.32
N GLY A 89 21.25 -36.55 -1.94
CA GLY A 89 22.17 -35.81 -2.79
C GLY A 89 21.53 -34.68 -3.60
N GLU A 90 20.21 -34.53 -3.58
CA GLU A 90 19.59 -33.34 -4.09
C GLU A 90 19.94 -32.12 -3.25
N SER A 91 20.35 -31.04 -3.88
CA SER A 91 20.73 -29.78 -3.23
C SER A 91 20.37 -28.61 -4.14
N LEU A 92 19.91 -27.54 -3.51
CA LEU A 92 19.62 -26.28 -4.21
C LEU A 92 20.86 -25.72 -4.91
N MET A 93 22.06 -25.98 -4.36
CA MET A 93 23.34 -25.56 -4.93
C MET A 93 23.59 -26.08 -6.35
N VAL A 94 23.06 -27.26 -6.70
CA VAL A 94 23.26 -27.89 -8.01
C VAL A 94 21.98 -27.96 -8.85
N THR A 95 20.89 -27.42 -8.33
CA THR A 95 19.61 -27.29 -9.05
C THR A 95 19.73 -26.19 -10.11
N GLN A 96 19.19 -26.47 -11.30
CA GLN A 96 19.10 -25.44 -12.34
C GLN A 96 18.03 -24.42 -11.96
N LEU A 97 18.36 -23.14 -12.14
CA LEU A 97 17.37 -22.06 -11.98
C LEU A 97 16.17 -22.32 -12.91
N PHE A 98 14.97 -22.06 -12.42
CA PHE A 98 13.76 -22.23 -13.21
C PHE A 98 13.78 -21.37 -14.49
N GLU A 99 13.23 -21.93 -15.58
CA GLU A 99 13.10 -21.20 -16.83
C GLU A 99 11.91 -20.24 -16.77
N PRO A 100 12.09 -18.94 -17.08
CA PRO A 100 11.00 -17.98 -17.15
C PRO A 100 10.04 -18.32 -18.30
N VAL A 101 8.75 -18.40 -18.03
CA VAL A 101 7.71 -18.66 -19.05
C VAL A 101 7.01 -17.39 -19.54
N GLY A 102 7.41 -16.25 -19.03
CA GLY A 102 6.87 -14.95 -19.39
C GLY A 102 5.77 -14.45 -18.45
N ALA A 103 5.33 -13.23 -18.69
CA ALA A 103 4.35 -12.53 -17.84
C ALA A 103 3.10 -12.15 -18.64
N ASN A 104 1.94 -12.15 -18.01
CA ASN A 104 0.74 -11.54 -18.53
C ASN A 104 0.74 -10.05 -18.15
N GLU A 105 1.31 -9.21 -19.00
CA GLU A 105 1.48 -7.78 -18.76
C GLU A 105 0.14 -7.06 -18.51
N GLN A 106 -0.91 -7.45 -19.23
CA GLN A 106 -2.24 -6.89 -19.03
C GLN A 106 -2.76 -7.20 -17.62
N PHE A 107 -2.64 -8.44 -17.18
CA PHE A 107 -3.07 -8.83 -15.83
C PHE A 107 -2.24 -8.13 -14.74
N LEU A 108 -0.95 -7.96 -14.96
CA LEU A 108 -0.08 -7.22 -14.04
C LEU A 108 -0.51 -5.74 -13.93
N ALA A 109 -0.82 -5.10 -15.05
CA ALA A 109 -1.31 -3.72 -15.04
C ALA A 109 -2.68 -3.59 -14.32
N GLU A 110 -3.61 -4.51 -14.58
CA GLU A 110 -4.89 -4.56 -13.87
C GLU A 110 -4.72 -4.80 -12.36
N PHE A 111 -3.75 -5.61 -11.97
CA PHE A 111 -3.45 -5.86 -10.57
C PHE A 111 -2.85 -4.62 -9.88
N GLU A 112 -2.04 -3.80 -10.58
CA GLU A 112 -1.59 -2.52 -10.03
C GLU A 112 -2.76 -1.58 -9.76
N VAL A 113 -3.74 -1.49 -10.66
CA VAL A 113 -4.97 -0.72 -10.41
C VAL A 113 -5.71 -1.24 -9.16
N ALA A 114 -5.83 -2.56 -9.01
CA ALA A 114 -6.44 -3.13 -7.81
C ALA A 114 -5.66 -2.79 -6.52
N LYS A 115 -4.33 -2.78 -6.57
CA LYS A 115 -3.48 -2.35 -5.44
C LYS A 115 -3.71 -0.88 -5.08
N GLU A 116 -3.87 -0.01 -6.07
CA GLU A 116 -4.19 1.40 -5.84
C GLU A 116 -5.57 1.57 -5.19
N ILE A 117 -6.60 0.82 -5.65
CA ILE A 117 -7.92 0.81 -5.02
C ILE A 117 -7.80 0.41 -3.55
N ILE A 118 -7.13 -0.71 -3.26
CA ILE A 118 -6.94 -1.22 -1.90
C ILE A 118 -6.20 -0.20 -1.02
N SER A 119 -5.17 0.44 -1.54
CA SER A 119 -4.41 1.47 -0.81
C SER A 119 -5.26 2.68 -0.45
N ASN A 120 -6.08 3.17 -1.40
CA ASN A 120 -6.96 4.31 -1.17
C ASN A 120 -8.07 3.99 -0.16
N VAL A 121 -8.71 2.82 -0.26
CA VAL A 121 -9.73 2.39 0.72
C VAL A 121 -9.12 2.28 2.13
N ARG A 122 -7.91 1.71 2.25
CA ARG A 122 -7.19 1.65 3.55
C ARG A 122 -6.83 3.04 4.07
N SER A 123 -6.47 3.96 3.19
CA SER A 123 -6.20 5.36 3.57
C SER A 123 -7.46 6.06 4.08
N ILE A 124 -8.63 5.83 3.45
CA ILE A 124 -9.92 6.35 3.94
C ILE A 124 -10.21 5.78 5.33
N ARG A 125 -10.05 4.46 5.54
CA ARG A 125 -10.24 3.86 6.87
C ARG A 125 -9.39 4.51 7.93
N LEU A 126 -8.10 4.74 7.63
CA LEU A 126 -7.17 5.37 8.56
C LEU A 126 -7.56 6.83 8.84
N GLN A 127 -7.85 7.60 7.80
CA GLN A 127 -8.23 9.01 7.92
C GLN A 127 -9.53 9.21 8.70
N LYS A 128 -10.48 8.29 8.53
CA LYS A 128 -11.79 8.34 9.17
C LYS A 128 -11.87 7.52 10.46
N ASN A 129 -10.74 6.96 10.90
CA ASN A 129 -10.63 6.11 12.10
C ASN A 129 -11.63 4.94 12.12
N ILE A 130 -11.89 4.34 10.96
CA ILE A 130 -12.81 3.21 10.82
C ILE A 130 -12.07 1.92 11.18
N ALA A 131 -12.60 1.17 12.14
CA ALA A 131 -11.99 -0.08 12.57
C ALA A 131 -11.92 -1.11 11.42
N LEU A 132 -10.84 -1.92 11.41
CA LEU A 132 -10.63 -2.93 10.35
C LEU A 132 -11.73 -3.99 10.30
N LYS A 133 -12.44 -4.24 11.41
CA LYS A 133 -13.56 -5.19 11.50
C LYS A 133 -14.86 -4.68 10.88
N GLU A 134 -15.01 -3.37 10.73
CA GLU A 134 -16.20 -2.77 10.12
C GLU A 134 -16.19 -3.05 8.61
N GLU A 135 -17.29 -3.53 8.07
CA GLU A 135 -17.44 -3.74 6.63
C GLU A 135 -17.79 -2.42 5.95
N LEU A 136 -17.14 -2.15 4.82
CA LEU A 136 -17.43 -0.99 3.98
C LEU A 136 -18.03 -1.44 2.65
N GLU A 137 -18.74 -0.56 2.00
CA GLU A 137 -19.15 -0.69 0.60
C GLU A 137 -18.20 0.14 -0.28
N LEU A 138 -17.90 -0.34 -1.48
CA LEU A 138 -17.16 0.42 -2.49
C LEU A 138 -18.05 0.65 -3.70
N GLN A 139 -18.28 1.89 -4.08
CA GLN A 139 -18.99 2.31 -5.27
C GLN A 139 -18.00 2.66 -6.37
N VAL A 140 -18.27 2.22 -7.59
CA VAL A 140 -17.51 2.55 -8.80
C VAL A 140 -18.41 3.36 -9.70
N VAL A 141 -18.05 4.60 -9.98
CA VAL A 141 -18.87 5.47 -10.83
C VAL A 141 -18.55 5.21 -12.30
N GLY A 142 -19.53 4.74 -13.04
CA GLY A 142 -19.43 4.42 -14.46
C GLY A 142 -18.88 3.03 -14.75
N THR A 143 -17.72 2.91 -15.42
CA THR A 143 -17.16 1.61 -15.83
C THR A 143 -16.12 1.12 -14.84
N HIS A 144 -16.26 -0.12 -14.39
CA HIS A 144 -15.28 -0.74 -13.49
C HIS A 144 -14.07 -1.30 -14.28
N PRO A 145 -12.86 -0.77 -14.07
CA PRO A 145 -11.71 -1.15 -14.89
C PRO A 145 -11.16 -2.55 -14.59
N VAL A 146 -11.41 -3.07 -13.38
CA VAL A 146 -10.82 -4.33 -12.88
C VAL A 146 -11.83 -5.21 -12.14
N GLU A 147 -13.05 -5.31 -12.64
CA GLU A 147 -14.18 -6.03 -12.01
C GLU A 147 -13.82 -7.47 -11.62
N LYS A 148 -13.06 -8.17 -12.45
CA LYS A 148 -12.61 -9.55 -12.17
C LYS A 148 -11.73 -9.69 -10.93
N LEU A 149 -11.16 -8.60 -10.43
CA LEU A 149 -10.37 -8.56 -9.19
C LEU A 149 -11.18 -8.17 -7.95
N ASN A 150 -12.51 -8.00 -8.07
CA ASN A 150 -13.39 -7.70 -6.95
C ASN A 150 -13.24 -8.67 -5.76
N PRO A 151 -13.12 -10.00 -5.94
CA PRO A 151 -12.91 -10.90 -4.81
C PRO A 151 -11.66 -10.56 -3.99
N VAL A 152 -10.60 -10.12 -4.66
CA VAL A 152 -9.36 -9.70 -4.00
C VAL A 152 -9.55 -8.36 -3.28
N ILE A 153 -10.17 -7.39 -3.94
CA ILE A 153 -10.44 -6.06 -3.38
C ILE A 153 -11.33 -6.17 -2.14
N ILE A 154 -12.42 -6.93 -2.24
CA ILE A 154 -13.36 -7.19 -1.14
C ILE A 154 -12.61 -7.76 0.06
N LYS A 155 -11.83 -8.82 -0.16
CA LYS A 155 -11.09 -9.48 0.90
C LYS A 155 -10.05 -8.57 1.55
N MET A 156 -9.25 -7.88 0.74
CA MET A 156 -8.12 -7.08 1.22
C MET A 156 -8.54 -5.77 1.91
N CYS A 157 -9.77 -5.33 1.66
CA CYS A 157 -10.35 -4.12 2.25
C CYS A 157 -11.44 -4.39 3.28
N ASN A 158 -11.82 -5.65 3.52
CA ASN A 158 -13.00 -6.03 4.32
C ASN A 158 -14.24 -5.27 3.85
N LEU A 159 -14.61 -5.48 2.57
CA LEU A 159 -15.82 -4.88 2.00
C LEU A 159 -16.98 -5.86 2.05
N SER A 160 -18.19 -5.34 2.21
CA SER A 160 -19.43 -6.10 2.02
C SER A 160 -19.75 -6.29 0.54
N SER A 161 -19.46 -5.27 -0.29
CA SER A 161 -19.72 -5.30 -1.72
C SER A 161 -18.89 -4.29 -2.50
N VAL A 162 -18.79 -4.51 -3.82
CA VAL A 162 -18.35 -3.53 -4.81
C VAL A 162 -19.47 -3.37 -5.81
N THR A 163 -20.02 -2.16 -5.93
CA THR A 163 -21.19 -1.84 -6.76
C THR A 163 -20.85 -0.79 -7.82
N VAL A 164 -21.36 -0.99 -9.03
CA VAL A 164 -21.26 0.02 -10.09
C VAL A 164 -22.47 0.93 -10.01
N VAL A 165 -22.25 2.23 -9.97
CA VAL A 165 -23.29 3.26 -9.83
C VAL A 165 -23.15 4.34 -10.90
N GLU A 166 -24.24 5.04 -11.22
CA GLU A 166 -24.19 6.20 -12.12
C GLU A 166 -23.62 7.44 -11.43
N SER A 167 -23.91 7.58 -10.13
CA SER A 167 -23.38 8.67 -9.30
C SER A 167 -23.11 8.15 -7.88
N LYS A 168 -22.10 8.71 -7.22
CA LYS A 168 -21.75 8.34 -5.85
C LYS A 168 -22.82 8.78 -4.86
N SER A 169 -22.90 8.05 -3.75
CA SER A 169 -23.76 8.41 -2.62
C SER A 169 -23.36 9.75 -2.00
N GLU A 170 -24.33 10.50 -1.49
CA GLU A 170 -24.09 11.74 -0.78
C GLU A 170 -23.25 11.49 0.49
N GLY A 171 -22.27 12.36 0.75
CA GLY A 171 -21.36 12.20 1.89
C GLY A 171 -20.33 11.08 1.76
N ALA A 172 -20.22 10.41 0.61
CA ALA A 172 -19.18 9.39 0.40
C ALA A 172 -17.78 10.02 0.26
N SER A 173 -16.78 9.37 0.86
CA SER A 173 -15.38 9.69 0.59
C SER A 173 -14.97 9.11 -0.75
N SER A 174 -14.49 9.94 -1.68
CA SER A 174 -14.12 9.49 -3.03
C SER A 174 -12.64 9.71 -3.35
N PHE A 175 -12.16 8.94 -4.32
CA PHE A 175 -10.82 9.04 -4.90
C PHE A 175 -10.86 8.68 -6.38
N MET A 176 -9.86 9.13 -7.13
CA MET A 176 -9.74 8.87 -8.56
C MET A 176 -8.59 7.90 -8.84
N ILE A 177 -8.82 6.95 -9.74
CA ILE A 177 -7.75 6.15 -10.34
C ILE A 177 -7.92 6.23 -11.85
N GLY A 178 -6.95 6.84 -12.51
CA GLY A 178 -7.11 7.21 -13.91
C GLY A 178 -8.32 8.12 -14.10
N THR A 179 -9.28 7.70 -14.90
CA THR A 179 -10.52 8.43 -15.18
C THR A 179 -11.72 7.92 -14.39
N THR A 180 -11.57 6.87 -13.58
CA THR A 180 -12.65 6.25 -12.82
C THR A 180 -12.70 6.80 -11.40
N GLU A 181 -13.88 7.25 -10.98
CA GLU A 181 -14.13 7.65 -9.59
C GLU A 181 -14.59 6.45 -8.78
N PHE A 182 -13.97 6.27 -7.61
CA PHE A 182 -14.35 5.30 -6.59
C PHE A 182 -14.85 6.06 -5.37
N ALA A 183 -15.89 5.55 -4.71
CA ALA A 183 -16.45 6.19 -3.54
C ALA A 183 -16.76 5.16 -2.44
N VAL A 184 -16.51 5.52 -1.21
CA VAL A 184 -16.84 4.74 -0.02
C VAL A 184 -17.95 5.48 0.70
N PRO A 185 -19.20 4.99 0.67
CA PRO A 185 -20.28 5.54 1.46
C PRO A 185 -19.96 5.35 2.94
N LEU A 186 -19.94 6.43 3.69
CA LEU A 186 -19.61 6.38 5.12
C LEU A 186 -20.85 6.38 6.02
N GLY A 187 -22.00 6.85 5.49
CA GLY A 187 -23.28 6.85 6.23
C GLY A 187 -23.13 7.33 7.66
N ASN A 188 -23.69 6.59 8.60
CA ASN A 188 -23.60 6.85 10.05
C ASN A 188 -22.32 6.26 10.70
N MET A 189 -21.35 5.78 9.91
CA MET A 189 -20.10 5.19 10.43
C MET A 189 -19.12 6.24 10.94
N ILE A 190 -19.34 7.51 10.62
CA ILE A 190 -18.55 8.61 11.16
C ILE A 190 -19.29 9.12 12.40
N ASP A 191 -18.68 8.96 13.56
CA ASP A 191 -19.04 9.77 14.71
C ASP A 191 -18.63 11.22 14.41
N VAL A 192 -19.59 11.99 13.91
CA VAL A 192 -19.37 13.37 13.48
C VAL A 192 -18.82 14.22 14.63
N GLU A 193 -19.29 13.96 15.85
CA GLU A 193 -18.82 14.69 17.06
C GLU A 193 -17.36 14.33 17.38
N ALA A 194 -17.01 13.04 17.34
CA ALA A 194 -15.62 12.60 17.54
C ALA A 194 -14.68 13.10 16.42
N GLU A 195 -15.13 13.13 15.18
CA GLU A 195 -14.33 13.64 14.05
C GLU A 195 -14.13 15.16 14.16
N ILE A 196 -15.17 15.93 14.52
CA ILE A 196 -15.05 17.35 14.80
C ILE A 196 -14.08 17.59 15.96
N ALA A 197 -14.20 16.86 17.06
CA ALA A 197 -13.30 16.98 18.20
C ALA A 197 -11.83 16.71 17.84
N ARG A 198 -11.59 15.71 16.99
CA ARG A 198 -10.26 15.39 16.46
C ARG A 198 -9.71 16.53 15.63
N MET A 199 -10.50 17.02 14.67
CA MET A 199 -10.11 18.14 13.81
C MET A 199 -9.87 19.43 14.60
N GLU A 200 -10.66 19.70 15.61
CA GLU A 200 -10.46 20.85 16.50
C GLU A 200 -9.18 20.75 17.33
N ALA A 201 -8.83 19.53 17.78
CA ALA A 201 -7.56 19.29 18.48
C ALA A 201 -6.36 19.49 17.53
N GLU A 202 -6.45 18.99 16.29
CA GLU A 202 -5.42 19.19 15.28
C GLU A 202 -5.30 20.67 14.89
N LEU A 203 -6.41 21.36 14.71
CA LEU A 203 -6.46 22.79 14.43
C LEU A 203 -5.71 23.59 15.53
N LYS A 204 -6.02 23.32 16.79
CA LYS A 204 -5.36 23.94 17.95
C LYS A 204 -3.85 23.71 17.95
N HIS A 205 -3.42 22.48 17.62
CA HIS A 205 -2.00 22.14 17.52
C HIS A 205 -1.31 22.92 16.38
N LYS A 206 -1.95 23.02 15.20
CA LYS A 206 -1.43 23.76 14.04
C LYS A 206 -1.42 25.27 14.26
N GLU A 207 -2.42 25.81 14.94
CA GLU A 207 -2.44 27.22 15.33
C GLU A 207 -1.31 27.54 16.33
N GLY A 208 -1.04 26.68 17.30
CA GLY A 208 0.10 26.81 18.22
C GLY A 208 1.45 26.74 17.49
N PHE A 209 1.58 25.85 16.51
CA PHE A 209 2.76 25.77 15.65
C PHE A 209 2.96 27.05 14.84
N LEU A 210 1.89 27.56 14.20
CA LEU A 210 1.91 28.82 13.43
C LEU A 210 2.33 30.00 14.28
N GLN A 211 1.78 30.12 15.50
CA GLN A 211 2.20 31.17 16.45
C GLN A 211 3.69 31.10 16.76
N GLY A 212 4.25 29.88 16.95
CA GLY A 212 5.68 29.69 17.17
C GLY A 212 6.53 30.17 15.98
N VAL A 213 6.11 29.84 14.75
CA VAL A 213 6.78 30.28 13.52
C VAL A 213 6.68 31.80 13.35
N MET A 214 5.50 32.37 13.55
CA MET A 214 5.28 33.82 13.47
C MET A 214 6.11 34.59 14.51
N LYS A 215 6.22 34.08 15.74
CA LYS A 215 7.06 34.67 16.78
C LYS A 215 8.55 34.68 16.39
N LYS A 216 9.02 33.66 15.68
CA LYS A 216 10.39 33.66 15.14
C LYS A 216 10.55 34.68 14.02
N LEU A 217 9.61 34.72 13.09
CA LEU A 217 9.64 35.65 11.95
C LEU A 217 9.41 37.11 12.35
N SER A 218 8.78 37.40 13.49
CA SER A 218 8.64 38.75 14.04
C SER A 218 9.84 39.19 14.89
N ASN A 219 10.79 38.30 15.17
CA ASN A 219 12.00 38.64 15.93
C ASN A 219 13.03 39.28 15.01
N GLU A 220 13.20 40.60 15.10
CA GLU A 220 14.15 41.37 14.27
C GLU A 220 15.59 40.84 14.37
N LYS A 221 16.02 40.37 15.56
CA LYS A 221 17.36 39.79 15.71
C LYS A 221 17.54 38.49 14.92
N PHE A 222 16.47 37.68 14.88
CA PHE A 222 16.47 36.46 14.09
C PHE A 222 16.45 36.77 12.59
N VAL A 223 15.55 37.65 12.15
CA VAL A 223 15.39 37.99 10.73
C VAL A 223 16.66 38.63 10.15
N ASN A 224 17.32 39.49 10.93
CA ASN A 224 18.53 40.20 10.44
C ASN A 224 19.80 39.33 10.46
N ASN A 225 19.85 38.27 11.23
CA ASN A 225 21.07 37.44 11.39
C ASN A 225 20.95 36.03 10.82
N ALA A 226 19.74 35.56 10.47
CA ALA A 226 19.55 34.21 9.94
C ALA A 226 19.94 34.14 8.45
N PRO A 227 20.53 33.02 7.98
CA PRO A 227 20.78 32.78 6.57
C PRO A 227 19.48 32.83 5.76
N ALA A 228 19.52 33.37 4.52
CA ALA A 228 18.35 33.50 3.65
C ALA A 228 17.56 32.19 3.47
N ALA A 229 18.25 31.07 3.33
CA ALA A 229 17.64 29.74 3.20
C ALA A 229 16.82 29.34 4.45
N VAL A 230 17.24 29.76 5.64
CA VAL A 230 16.51 29.48 6.91
C VAL A 230 15.24 30.33 6.98
N LEU A 231 15.32 31.59 6.57
CA LEU A 231 14.17 32.50 6.52
C LEU A 231 13.13 32.00 5.51
N GLU A 232 13.58 31.54 4.34
CA GLU A 232 12.72 31.00 3.31
C GLU A 232 12.01 29.73 3.80
N LEU A 233 12.72 28.84 4.50
CA LEU A 233 12.15 27.65 5.11
C LEU A 233 11.09 27.99 6.17
N GLU A 234 11.35 28.97 7.04
CA GLU A 234 10.36 29.38 8.05
C GLU A 234 9.12 30.05 7.42
N ARG A 235 9.28 30.84 6.35
CA ARG A 235 8.16 31.39 5.57
C ARG A 235 7.34 30.28 4.88
N LYS A 236 8.00 29.26 4.34
CA LYS A 236 7.31 28.11 3.76
C LYS A 236 6.51 27.36 4.82
N LYS A 237 7.09 27.12 6.01
CA LYS A 237 6.36 26.52 7.15
C LYS A 237 5.14 27.33 7.56
N GLN A 238 5.23 28.66 7.52
CA GLN A 238 4.09 29.55 7.78
C GLN A 238 2.99 29.33 6.76
N ALA A 239 3.30 29.41 5.45
CA ALA A 239 2.34 29.25 4.37
C ALA A 239 1.68 27.85 4.41
N ASP A 240 2.46 26.79 4.63
CA ASP A 240 1.96 25.43 4.75
C ASP A 240 1.01 25.29 5.95
N ALA A 241 1.36 25.88 7.10
CA ALA A 241 0.51 25.84 8.29
C ALA A 241 -0.79 26.61 8.10
N GLU A 242 -0.75 27.80 7.50
CA GLU A 242 -1.94 28.62 7.19
C GLU A 242 -2.88 27.87 6.23
N SER A 243 -2.35 27.22 5.20
CA SER A 243 -3.13 26.40 4.27
C SER A 243 -3.85 25.25 4.98
N ILE A 244 -3.13 24.50 5.84
CA ILE A 244 -3.71 23.39 6.62
C ILE A 244 -4.78 23.90 7.59
N ILE A 245 -4.55 25.00 8.28
CA ILE A 245 -5.51 25.63 9.20
C ILE A 245 -6.80 26.01 8.48
N ASN A 246 -6.70 26.63 7.30
CA ASN A 246 -7.87 27.01 6.51
C ASN A 246 -8.67 25.77 6.05
N SER A 247 -7.99 24.74 5.54
CA SER A 247 -8.62 23.49 5.14
C SER A 247 -9.33 22.78 6.31
N LEU A 248 -8.72 22.75 7.50
CA LEU A 248 -9.35 22.19 8.70
C LEU A 248 -10.59 22.98 9.12
N LYS A 249 -10.54 24.32 9.10
CA LYS A 249 -11.70 25.17 9.43
C LYS A 249 -12.87 24.98 8.45
N GLU A 250 -12.59 24.88 7.16
CA GLU A 250 -13.59 24.59 6.15
C GLU A 250 -14.23 23.20 6.35
N SER A 251 -13.41 22.19 6.63
CA SER A 251 -13.87 20.83 6.89
C SER A 251 -14.75 20.73 8.14
N ILE A 252 -14.34 21.37 9.24
CA ILE A 252 -15.14 21.43 10.48
C ILE A 252 -16.48 22.16 10.21
N ALA A 253 -16.45 23.26 9.46
CA ALA A 253 -17.66 24.00 9.13
C ALA A 253 -18.63 23.20 8.26
N ALA A 254 -18.12 22.39 7.33
CA ALA A 254 -18.91 21.49 6.51
C ALA A 254 -19.57 20.39 7.35
N LEU A 255 -18.80 19.74 8.25
CA LEU A 255 -19.31 18.68 9.14
C LEU A 255 -20.35 19.19 10.15
N LYS A 256 -20.26 20.44 10.61
CA LYS A 256 -21.25 21.05 11.52
C LYS A 256 -22.56 21.42 10.83
N LYS A 257 -22.61 21.40 9.50
CA LYS A 257 -23.80 21.71 8.71
C LYS A 257 -24.56 20.47 8.22
N SER A 258 -23.87 19.30 8.22
CA SER A 258 -24.47 18.02 7.85
C SER A 258 -25.15 17.37 9.07
#